data_b561d7d269d742b3f0daf9e144d8da6a
#
_entry.id   b561d7d269d742b3f0daf9e144d8da6a
#
_cell.length_a   1.000
_cell.length_b   1.000
_cell.length_c   1.000
_cell.angle_alpha   90.00
_cell.angle_beta   90.00
_cell.angle_gamma   90.00
#
_symmetry.space_group_name_H-M   'P 1'
#
loop_
_entity.id
_entity.type
_entity.pdbx_description
1 polymer ?
#
loop_
_entity_poly.entity_id
_entity_poly.type
_entity_poly.pdbx_seq_one_letter_code
_entity_poly.pdbx_strand_id
1 'polypeptide(L)'
;MKVSKRGFLSLCLCMTLVLMLFSGCGKQTETTGQESEDAVAENVSEEEESGSQAAEEIYGFHVDGNQLLDANGNEFIMRGVNHAHAWYANNDAKALEGIAATGANSVRIVISDGVEYSKDSASMVSALISKCRNLGMIAILEVHDGTGSNDPAMVEAATDFWIEVKDALIGNEAYAILNIVNEWQGSYSRDSYESTYCQAVEKLREAGICNTILIDSSGWGQNPKSIVECGQNIFAADSLGNTMFAIHMYGTAGKDAETIKKNIDSVRELGLCVCIGEFGWNHSDGDVDEDYIMQYCTEAGVGYLAWSWKGNGGGVEYLDMTSDWDGENLSAEWGEKVVNGEYGIRNTSVPCTVFEQE
;
A
#
# COMPACT_ATOMS: atom_id res chain seq x y z
N MET A 1 -26.82 -28.39 -35.55
CA MET A 1 -25.86 -29.25 -36.30
C MET A 1 -24.73 -29.64 -35.35
N LYS A 2 -24.76 -30.89 -34.92
CA LYS A 2 -23.78 -31.92 -34.52
C LYS A 2 -22.33 -31.36 -34.26
N VAL A 3 -21.88 -31.35 -33.02
CA VAL A 3 -21.02 -32.27 -32.23
C VAL A 3 -19.72 -32.67 -32.92
N SER A 4 -18.60 -32.41 -32.28
CA SER A 4 -17.50 -33.37 -32.20
C SER A 4 -16.68 -33.18 -30.92
N LYS A 5 -16.81 -34.16 -30.02
CA LYS A 5 -15.88 -34.44 -28.91
C LYS A 5 -14.64 -35.14 -29.47
N ARG A 6 -13.44 -34.79 -29.04
CA ARG A 6 -12.31 -35.70 -29.04
C ARG A 6 -11.55 -35.52 -27.71
N GLY A 7 -11.67 -36.56 -26.89
CA GLY A 7 -10.83 -36.78 -25.74
C GLY A 7 -9.44 -37.33 -26.19
N PHE A 8 -8.43 -37.05 -25.40
CA PHE A 8 -7.17 -37.77 -25.42
C PHE A 8 -6.79 -38.30 -24.05
N LEU A 9 -6.37 -39.52 -24.09
CA LEU A 9 -6.20 -40.49 -23.03
C LEU A 9 -4.91 -40.25 -22.23
N SER A 10 -5.00 -40.53 -20.94
CA SER A 10 -3.96 -40.83 -19.95
C SER A 10 -2.74 -41.59 -20.46
N LEU A 11 -1.54 -41.25 -19.99
CA LEU A 11 -0.48 -42.22 -19.79
C LEU A 11 0.30 -41.91 -18.52
N CYS A 12 0.05 -42.72 -17.50
CA CYS A 12 0.93 -42.90 -16.32
C CYS A 12 2.24 -43.57 -16.73
N LEU A 13 3.37 -43.11 -16.22
CA LEU A 13 4.53 -43.98 -16.06
C LEU A 13 5.23 -43.68 -14.73
N CYS A 14 5.27 -44.71 -13.91
CA CYS A 14 5.94 -44.86 -12.63
C CYS A 14 7.44 -45.13 -12.74
N MET A 15 8.11 -44.99 -11.61
CA MET A 15 9.39 -45.59 -11.18
C MET A 15 10.65 -44.80 -11.55
N THR A 16 11.64 -44.64 -10.68
CA THR A 16 12.17 -45.51 -9.62
C THR A 16 13.06 -44.71 -8.65
N LEU A 17 12.98 -45.15 -7.41
CA LEU A 17 13.81 -44.85 -6.23
C LEU A 17 15.25 -45.33 -6.44
N VAL A 18 16.27 -44.55 -6.09
CA VAL A 18 17.62 -45.04 -5.78
C VAL A 18 18.11 -44.39 -4.49
N LEU A 19 18.11 -45.20 -3.43
CA LEU A 19 18.88 -44.98 -2.20
C LEU A 19 20.35 -45.29 -2.47
N MET A 20 21.27 -44.45 -2.04
CA MET A 20 22.63 -44.88 -1.72
C MET A 20 23.05 -44.39 -0.35
N LEU A 21 23.16 -45.38 0.55
CA LEU A 21 23.84 -45.31 1.82
C LEU A 21 25.35 -45.48 1.59
N PHE A 22 26.17 -44.66 2.18
CA PHE A 22 27.55 -45.01 2.49
C PHE A 22 27.87 -44.69 3.95
N SER A 23 28.06 -45.78 4.70
CA SER A 23 28.74 -45.85 5.98
C SER A 23 30.24 -45.96 5.77
N GLY A 24 31.03 -45.31 6.61
CA GLY A 24 32.48 -45.48 6.64
C GLY A 24 33.07 -45.00 7.97
N CYS A 25 33.45 -45.99 8.76
CA CYS A 25 33.90 -45.98 10.14
C CYS A 25 35.42 -45.71 10.30
N GLY A 26 35.84 -45.14 11.44
CA GLY A 26 37.04 -45.53 12.15
C GLY A 26 38.26 -44.58 12.07
N LYS A 27 38.82 -44.08 13.12
CA LYS A 27 39.56 -44.67 14.23
C LYS A 27 40.11 -43.61 15.16
N GLN A 28 40.02 -43.88 16.45
CA GLN A 28 40.78 -43.25 17.54
C GLN A 28 42.26 -43.58 17.47
N THR A 29 43.12 -42.65 17.96
CA THR A 29 44.34 -43.01 18.67
C THR A 29 44.63 -41.95 19.75
N GLU A 30 44.64 -42.46 21.00
CA GLU A 30 45.19 -41.79 22.18
C GLU A 30 46.72 -41.79 22.11
N THR A 31 47.36 -40.73 22.66
CA THR A 31 48.59 -40.91 23.41
C THR A 31 48.78 -39.74 24.42
N THR A 32 49.08 -40.18 25.60
CA THR A 32 49.42 -39.51 26.86
C THR A 32 50.75 -38.73 26.83
N GLY A 33 50.86 -37.68 27.69
CA GLY A 33 52.14 -37.09 28.09
C GLY A 33 51.98 -35.83 28.92
N GLN A 34 52.44 -35.94 30.14
CA GLN A 34 52.25 -35.18 31.37
C GLN A 34 53.28 -34.03 31.52
N GLU A 35 52.92 -33.09 32.46
CA GLU A 35 53.78 -32.18 33.28
C GLU A 35 54.30 -30.91 32.59
N SER A 36 54.39 -29.70 33.23
CA SER A 36 54.04 -29.15 34.58
C SER A 36 54.30 -27.64 34.53
N GLU A 37 53.60 -26.90 35.47
CA GLU A 37 54.00 -25.63 36.15
C GLU A 37 54.23 -24.37 35.28
N ASP A 38 53.74 -23.22 35.48
CA ASP A 38 53.49 -22.36 36.64
C ASP A 38 52.75 -21.05 36.23
N ALA A 39 51.96 -20.59 37.13
CA ALA A 39 51.18 -19.37 37.26
C ALA A 39 51.72 -18.09 36.60
N VAL A 40 50.82 -17.28 36.00
CA VAL A 40 50.59 -15.87 36.36
C VAL A 40 49.14 -15.53 36.00
N ALA A 41 48.36 -15.08 36.99
CA ALA A 41 47.05 -14.54 36.80
C ALA A 41 47.11 -13.12 36.26
N GLU A 42 46.65 -12.89 35.05
CA GLU A 42 46.24 -11.56 34.60
C GLU A 42 44.74 -11.54 34.42
N ASN A 43 44.11 -10.73 35.25
CA ASN A 43 42.69 -10.37 35.18
C ASN A 43 42.48 -9.56 33.90
N VAL A 44 41.92 -10.19 32.85
CA VAL A 44 41.34 -9.47 31.75
C VAL A 44 39.83 -9.45 32.01
N SER A 45 39.32 -8.28 32.39
CA SER A 45 37.90 -7.98 32.42
C SER A 45 37.34 -8.18 31.01
N GLU A 46 36.50 -9.16 30.84
CA GLU A 46 35.58 -9.26 29.68
C GLU A 46 34.63 -8.06 29.76
N GLU A 47 34.94 -7.01 28.99
CA GLU A 47 33.94 -6.04 28.59
C GLU A 47 32.95 -6.78 27.66
N GLU A 48 31.74 -7.07 28.16
CA GLU A 48 30.63 -7.38 27.32
C GLU A 48 30.39 -6.19 26.39
N GLU A 49 30.84 -6.27 25.13
CA GLU A 49 30.31 -5.46 24.05
C GLU A 49 28.85 -5.81 23.90
N SER A 50 28.00 -5.04 24.59
CA SER A 50 26.60 -4.95 24.20
C SER A 50 26.57 -4.34 22.81
N GLY A 51 26.48 -5.20 21.79
CA GLY A 51 26.22 -4.78 20.43
C GLY A 51 24.88 -4.07 20.40
N SER A 52 24.93 -2.75 20.52
CA SER A 52 23.86 -1.89 20.06
C SER A 52 23.73 -2.18 18.57
N GLN A 53 22.70 -2.95 18.20
CA GLN A 53 22.22 -2.92 16.81
C GLN A 53 21.90 -1.46 16.55
N ALA A 54 22.68 -0.82 15.69
CA ALA A 54 22.33 0.48 15.15
C ALA A 54 20.94 0.28 14.51
N ALA A 55 19.94 1.04 14.98
CA ALA A 55 18.67 1.10 14.32
C ALA A 55 18.96 1.43 12.84
N GLU A 56 18.51 0.60 11.92
CA GLU A 56 18.62 0.91 10.49
C GLU A 56 17.98 2.27 10.30
N GLU A 57 18.72 3.23 9.75
CA GLU A 57 18.18 4.55 9.43
C GLU A 57 17.04 4.36 8.43
N ILE A 58 15.82 4.69 8.84
CA ILE A 58 14.63 4.64 7.98
C ILE A 58 14.68 5.90 7.11
N TYR A 59 15.03 5.74 5.84
CA TYR A 59 15.19 6.86 4.89
C TYR A 59 13.87 7.28 4.20
N GLY A 60 12.69 6.82 4.65
CA GLY A 60 11.42 7.05 3.99
C GLY A 60 10.24 7.15 4.94
N PHE A 61 9.06 7.16 4.35
CA PHE A 61 7.82 7.03 5.13
C PHE A 61 7.85 5.75 5.94
N HIS A 62 7.31 5.80 7.15
CA HIS A 62 7.19 4.63 8.02
C HIS A 62 5.98 4.72 8.95
N VAL A 63 5.51 3.56 9.39
CA VAL A 63 4.37 3.42 10.30
C VAL A 63 4.88 3.32 11.73
N ASP A 64 4.31 4.12 12.63
CA ASP A 64 4.49 3.99 14.07
C ASP A 64 3.11 3.88 14.76
N GLY A 65 2.77 2.66 15.17
CA GLY A 65 1.44 2.36 15.69
C GLY A 65 0.35 2.67 14.66
N ASN A 66 -0.53 3.62 14.98
CA ASN A 66 -1.60 4.04 14.07
C ASN A 66 -1.31 5.34 13.32
N GLN A 67 -0.06 5.79 13.31
CA GLN A 67 0.40 6.99 12.62
C GLN A 67 1.27 6.65 11.41
N LEU A 68 1.20 7.48 10.38
CA LEU A 68 2.16 7.50 9.29
C LEU A 68 3.13 8.66 9.55
N LEU A 69 4.43 8.36 9.59
CA LEU A 69 5.47 9.36 9.75
C LEU A 69 6.22 9.55 8.44
N ASP A 70 6.62 10.79 8.15
CA ASP A 70 7.46 11.09 6.99
C ASP A 70 8.94 10.75 7.25
N ALA A 71 9.80 10.92 6.27
CA ALA A 71 11.22 10.59 6.38
C ALA A 71 11.99 11.42 7.43
N ASN A 72 11.42 12.51 7.91
CA ASN A 72 11.97 13.32 9.00
C ASN A 72 11.39 12.93 10.37
N GLY A 73 10.51 11.91 10.43
CA GLY A 73 9.87 11.42 11.64
C GLY A 73 8.69 12.27 12.12
N ASN A 74 8.13 13.14 11.28
CA ASN A 74 6.95 13.93 11.59
C ASN A 74 5.68 13.23 11.09
N GLU A 75 4.59 13.35 11.87
CA GLU A 75 3.30 12.82 11.45
C GLU A 75 2.86 13.43 10.13
N PHE A 76 2.46 12.57 9.19
CA PHE A 76 1.95 12.98 7.88
C PHE A 76 0.51 12.51 7.70
N ILE A 77 -0.40 13.46 7.57
CA ILE A 77 -1.82 13.20 7.35
C ILE A 77 -2.16 13.53 5.90
N MET A 78 -2.47 12.50 5.11
CA MET A 78 -2.83 12.66 3.70
C MET A 78 -4.07 13.53 3.54
N ARG A 79 -3.98 14.53 2.67
CA ARG A 79 -5.09 15.36 2.19
C ARG A 79 -4.96 15.48 0.69
N GLY A 80 -5.73 14.66 -0.02
CA GLY A 80 -5.54 14.55 -1.46
C GLY A 80 -6.73 13.98 -2.20
N VAL A 81 -6.46 13.63 -3.44
CA VAL A 81 -7.44 13.11 -4.40
C VAL A 81 -6.87 11.94 -5.20
N ASN A 82 -7.74 11.17 -5.84
CA ASN A 82 -7.36 10.13 -6.79
C ASN A 82 -7.24 10.72 -8.21
N HIS A 83 -6.23 10.29 -8.97
CA HIS A 83 -5.98 10.66 -10.37
C HIS A 83 -5.99 9.44 -11.28
N ALA A 84 -6.78 9.49 -12.31
CA ALA A 84 -7.09 8.40 -13.23
C ALA A 84 -6.04 8.24 -14.35
N HIS A 85 -4.74 8.13 -14.02
CA HIS A 85 -3.63 8.05 -14.98
C HIS A 85 -3.79 6.93 -16.01
N ALA A 86 -4.05 5.69 -15.59
CA ALA A 86 -4.12 4.52 -16.48
C ALA A 86 -5.04 4.71 -17.69
N TRP A 87 -6.06 5.56 -17.56
CA TRP A 87 -7.02 5.87 -18.63
C TRP A 87 -6.73 7.20 -19.33
N TYR A 88 -6.01 8.12 -18.69
CA TYR A 88 -5.87 9.52 -19.14
C TYR A 88 -4.45 10.07 -19.03
N ALA A 89 -3.42 9.25 -19.21
CA ALA A 89 -2.00 9.61 -19.08
C ALA A 89 -1.58 10.90 -19.82
N ASN A 90 -2.24 11.22 -20.93
CA ASN A 90 -1.97 12.45 -21.67
C ASN A 90 -2.36 13.73 -20.92
N ASN A 91 -3.11 13.61 -19.81
CA ASN A 91 -3.57 14.73 -19.01
C ASN A 91 -2.80 14.87 -17.67
N ASP A 92 -1.87 13.98 -17.37
CA ASP A 92 -1.14 13.94 -16.07
C ASP A 92 -0.53 15.30 -15.71
N ALA A 93 0.11 15.95 -16.65
CA ALA A 93 0.79 17.22 -16.39
C ALA A 93 -0.20 18.28 -15.86
N LYS A 94 -1.37 18.39 -16.51
CA LYS A 94 -2.41 19.36 -16.13
C LYS A 94 -3.11 18.95 -14.85
N ALA A 95 -3.47 17.66 -14.74
CA ALA A 95 -4.17 17.14 -13.58
C ALA A 95 -3.34 17.29 -12.30
N LEU A 96 -2.07 16.87 -12.33
CA LEU A 96 -1.19 16.95 -11.16
C LEU A 96 -0.89 18.42 -10.78
N GLU A 97 -0.74 19.33 -11.76
CA GLU A 97 -0.60 20.77 -11.48
C GLU A 97 -1.88 21.36 -10.88
N GLY A 98 -3.05 20.99 -11.40
CA GLY A 98 -4.35 21.40 -10.86
C GLY A 98 -4.57 20.86 -9.44
N ILE A 99 -4.27 19.59 -9.19
CA ILE A 99 -4.36 18.97 -7.86
C ILE A 99 -3.45 19.71 -6.86
N ALA A 100 -2.18 19.94 -7.23
CA ALA A 100 -1.23 20.67 -6.38
C ALA A 100 -1.73 22.11 -6.06
N ALA A 101 -2.35 22.80 -7.04
CA ALA A 101 -2.90 24.13 -6.86
C ALA A 101 -4.08 24.18 -5.85
N THR A 102 -4.71 23.06 -5.54
CA THR A 102 -5.70 22.97 -4.45
C THR A 102 -5.07 23.03 -3.06
N GLY A 103 -3.76 22.83 -2.94
CA GLY A 103 -3.06 22.65 -1.67
C GLY A 103 -2.99 21.20 -1.20
N ALA A 104 -3.34 20.23 -2.05
CA ALA A 104 -3.20 18.80 -1.74
C ALA A 104 -1.73 18.46 -1.44
N ASN A 105 -1.50 17.68 -0.37
CA ASN A 105 -0.17 17.21 0.01
C ASN A 105 0.14 15.80 -0.54
N SER A 106 -0.86 15.15 -1.12
CA SER A 106 -0.77 13.79 -1.66
C SER A 106 -1.73 13.57 -2.83
N VAL A 107 -1.40 12.61 -3.67
CA VAL A 107 -2.26 12.16 -4.78
C VAL A 107 -2.14 10.66 -4.94
N ARG A 108 -3.29 9.95 -4.97
CA ARG A 108 -3.33 8.52 -5.30
C ARG A 108 -3.52 8.36 -6.80
N ILE A 109 -2.60 7.65 -7.44
CA ILE A 109 -2.49 7.57 -8.88
C ILE A 109 -2.79 6.16 -9.33
N VAL A 110 -3.84 6.03 -10.14
CA VAL A 110 -4.25 4.79 -10.79
C VAL A 110 -3.22 4.42 -11.85
N ILE A 111 -2.52 3.29 -11.68
CA ILE A 111 -1.62 2.71 -12.69
C ILE A 111 -2.05 1.29 -13.03
N SER A 112 -1.40 0.65 -14.02
CA SER A 112 -1.75 -0.68 -14.49
C SER A 112 -0.55 -1.60 -14.60
N ASP A 113 -0.72 -2.87 -14.21
CA ASP A 113 0.23 -3.96 -14.42
C ASP A 113 0.08 -4.64 -15.80
N GLY A 114 -0.96 -4.27 -16.56
CA GLY A 114 -1.22 -4.77 -17.90
C GLY A 114 -2.16 -5.97 -17.97
N VAL A 115 -2.78 -6.37 -16.88
CA VAL A 115 -3.77 -7.47 -16.89
C VAL A 115 -5.09 -6.99 -17.49
N GLU A 116 -5.61 -5.85 -17.03
CA GLU A 116 -6.89 -5.29 -17.50
C GLU A 116 -6.70 -4.06 -18.40
N TYR A 117 -5.68 -3.24 -18.13
CA TYR A 117 -5.42 -1.99 -18.87
C TYR A 117 -4.04 -1.99 -19.52
N SER A 118 -3.62 -0.85 -20.06
CA SER A 118 -2.30 -0.72 -20.67
C SER A 118 -1.21 -0.67 -19.60
N LYS A 119 -0.27 -1.60 -19.65
CA LYS A 119 0.81 -1.71 -18.68
C LYS A 119 1.67 -0.44 -18.62
N ASP A 120 1.89 0.03 -17.41
CA ASP A 120 2.83 1.10 -17.16
C ASP A 120 4.29 0.58 -17.11
N SER A 121 5.21 1.44 -17.49
CA SER A 121 6.64 1.13 -17.45
C SER A 121 7.32 1.74 -16.21
N ALA A 122 8.48 1.22 -15.83
CA ALA A 122 9.31 1.82 -14.77
C ALA A 122 9.62 3.30 -15.03
N SER A 123 9.82 3.69 -16.29
CA SER A 123 10.05 5.09 -16.65
C SER A 123 8.81 5.97 -16.45
N MET A 124 7.60 5.43 -16.67
CA MET A 124 6.35 6.14 -16.40
C MET A 124 6.14 6.32 -14.89
N VAL A 125 6.29 5.24 -14.13
CA VAL A 125 6.20 5.27 -12.65
C VAL A 125 7.20 6.30 -12.08
N SER A 126 8.45 6.27 -12.52
CA SER A 126 9.48 7.25 -12.10
C SER A 126 9.11 8.69 -12.46
N ALA A 127 8.52 8.90 -13.65
CA ALA A 127 8.09 10.23 -14.09
C ALA A 127 6.93 10.78 -13.24
N LEU A 128 5.96 9.93 -12.86
CA LEU A 128 4.84 10.30 -11.98
C LEU A 128 5.36 10.69 -10.59
N ILE A 129 6.22 9.88 -9.98
CA ILE A 129 6.84 10.20 -8.68
C ILE A 129 7.61 11.52 -8.76
N SER A 130 8.43 11.69 -9.78
CA SER A 130 9.22 12.92 -9.97
C SER A 130 8.33 14.16 -10.17
N LYS A 131 7.22 14.03 -10.91
CA LYS A 131 6.27 15.13 -11.12
C LYS A 131 5.58 15.50 -9.81
N CYS A 132 5.10 14.53 -9.03
CA CYS A 132 4.50 14.79 -7.71
C CYS A 132 5.49 15.45 -6.77
N ARG A 133 6.72 14.92 -6.68
CA ARG A 133 7.80 15.50 -5.86
C ARG A 133 8.08 16.97 -6.23
N ASN A 134 8.16 17.28 -7.53
CA ASN A 134 8.40 18.65 -7.99
C ASN A 134 7.25 19.60 -7.67
N LEU A 135 6.06 19.07 -7.44
CA LEU A 135 4.85 19.81 -7.07
C LEU A 135 4.61 19.84 -5.55
N GLY A 136 5.49 19.25 -4.75
CA GLY A 136 5.37 19.19 -3.29
C GLY A 136 4.31 18.21 -2.80
N MET A 137 4.00 17.17 -3.57
CA MET A 137 3.03 16.14 -3.22
C MET A 137 3.68 14.77 -3.07
N ILE A 138 3.14 13.95 -2.17
CA ILE A 138 3.48 12.54 -2.03
C ILE A 138 2.65 11.74 -3.03
N ALA A 139 3.31 10.85 -3.79
CA ALA A 139 2.65 9.93 -4.71
C ALA A 139 2.24 8.65 -3.99
N ILE A 140 0.96 8.31 -3.99
CA ILE A 140 0.46 6.98 -3.63
C ILE A 140 0.13 6.27 -4.96
N LEU A 141 0.91 5.27 -5.32
CA LEU A 141 0.74 4.56 -6.59
C LEU A 141 -0.02 3.26 -6.35
N GLU A 142 -1.07 2.97 -7.12
CA GLU A 142 -1.88 1.76 -6.97
C GLU A 142 -2.11 1.05 -8.30
N VAL A 143 -2.04 -0.29 -8.31
CA VAL A 143 -2.41 -1.13 -9.47
C VAL A 143 -3.91 -1.36 -9.45
N HIS A 144 -4.62 -0.88 -10.49
CA HIS A 144 -6.09 -0.91 -10.53
C HIS A 144 -6.69 -2.20 -11.11
N ASP A 145 -5.86 -3.02 -11.73
CA ASP A 145 -6.27 -4.20 -12.50
C ASP A 145 -6.97 -5.29 -11.65
N GLY A 146 -6.74 -5.28 -10.33
CA GLY A 146 -7.32 -6.26 -9.41
C GLY A 146 -8.69 -5.92 -8.84
N THR A 147 -9.27 -4.77 -9.20
CA THR A 147 -10.52 -4.24 -8.64
C THR A 147 -11.65 -5.25 -8.63
N GLY A 148 -12.16 -5.58 -7.44
CA GLY A 148 -13.29 -6.51 -7.24
C GLY A 148 -13.03 -7.98 -7.57
N SER A 149 -11.84 -8.34 -8.05
CA SER A 149 -11.46 -9.73 -8.31
C SER A 149 -11.37 -10.53 -7.01
N ASN A 150 -11.68 -11.83 -7.08
CA ASN A 150 -11.44 -12.77 -5.98
C ASN A 150 -10.28 -13.73 -6.27
N ASP A 151 -9.62 -13.58 -7.42
CA ASP A 151 -8.50 -14.42 -7.82
C ASP A 151 -7.19 -13.91 -7.19
N PRO A 152 -6.50 -14.72 -6.36
CA PRO A 152 -5.20 -14.34 -5.80
C PRO A 152 -4.13 -14.03 -6.85
N ALA A 153 -4.26 -14.58 -8.06
CA ALA A 153 -3.36 -14.29 -9.17
C ALA A 153 -3.29 -12.81 -9.54
N MET A 154 -4.33 -12.01 -9.25
CA MET A 154 -4.33 -10.56 -9.47
C MET A 154 -3.35 -9.85 -8.53
N VAL A 155 -3.31 -10.26 -7.26
CA VAL A 155 -2.33 -9.72 -6.29
C VAL A 155 -0.92 -10.17 -6.63
N GLU A 156 -0.77 -11.43 -7.09
CA GLU A 156 0.52 -11.95 -7.54
C GLU A 156 1.04 -11.17 -8.76
N ALA A 157 0.20 -10.90 -9.76
CA ALA A 157 0.56 -10.12 -10.94
C ALA A 157 0.96 -8.69 -10.58
N ALA A 158 0.17 -8.02 -9.73
CA ALA A 158 0.50 -6.69 -9.22
C ALA A 158 1.82 -6.69 -8.44
N THR A 159 2.06 -7.70 -7.60
CA THR A 159 3.32 -7.86 -6.85
C THR A 159 4.51 -8.04 -7.79
N ASP A 160 4.38 -8.85 -8.82
CA ASP A 160 5.42 -9.07 -9.84
C ASP A 160 5.69 -7.80 -10.64
N PHE A 161 4.65 -7.04 -10.97
CA PHE A 161 4.79 -5.73 -11.61
C PHE A 161 5.60 -4.76 -10.72
N TRP A 162 5.29 -4.66 -9.42
CA TRP A 162 6.04 -3.80 -8.50
C TRP A 162 7.52 -4.18 -8.44
N ILE A 163 7.83 -5.47 -8.47
CA ILE A 163 9.21 -5.96 -8.51
C ILE A 163 9.88 -5.62 -9.85
N GLU A 164 9.15 -5.70 -10.96
CA GLU A 164 9.66 -5.32 -12.28
C GLU A 164 10.02 -3.83 -12.35
N VAL A 165 9.23 -2.97 -11.72
CA VAL A 165 9.43 -1.50 -11.74
C VAL A 165 10.15 -0.96 -10.50
N LYS A 166 10.71 -1.81 -9.65
CA LYS A 166 11.29 -1.44 -8.35
C LYS A 166 12.36 -0.35 -8.41
N ASP A 167 13.09 -0.25 -9.52
CA ASP A 167 14.10 0.79 -9.71
C ASP A 167 13.49 2.22 -9.74
N ALA A 168 12.18 2.33 -9.96
CA ALA A 168 11.45 3.60 -9.81
C ALA A 168 11.05 3.90 -8.36
N LEU A 169 11.01 2.89 -7.50
CA LEU A 169 10.58 2.98 -6.10
C LEU A 169 11.77 3.15 -5.15
N ILE A 170 12.83 2.35 -5.35
CA ILE A 170 14.04 2.36 -4.51
C ILE A 170 14.76 3.71 -4.65
N GLY A 171 14.99 4.37 -3.51
CA GLY A 171 15.52 5.74 -3.43
C GLY A 171 14.44 6.83 -3.50
N ASN A 172 13.15 6.45 -3.59
CA ASN A 172 11.99 7.34 -3.52
C ASN A 172 11.07 7.05 -2.33
N GLU A 173 11.56 6.36 -1.30
CA GLU A 173 10.80 5.96 -0.10
C GLU A 173 10.25 7.18 0.66
N ALA A 174 10.90 8.32 0.56
CA ALA A 174 10.44 9.59 1.14
C ALA A 174 9.34 10.29 0.30
N TYR A 175 9.04 9.83 -0.90
CA TYR A 175 8.17 10.52 -1.86
C TYR A 175 7.07 9.64 -2.45
N ALA A 176 7.13 8.33 -2.22
CA ALA A 176 6.19 7.37 -2.81
C ALA A 176 5.76 6.30 -1.80
N ILE A 177 4.45 6.06 -1.74
CA ILE A 177 3.78 4.98 -1.02
C ILE A 177 3.24 4.00 -2.06
N LEU A 178 3.38 2.71 -1.79
CA LEU A 178 2.99 1.65 -2.70
C LEU A 178 1.68 1.01 -2.22
N ASN A 179 0.59 1.20 -2.97
CA ASN A 179 -0.66 0.48 -2.78
C ASN A 179 -0.65 -0.75 -3.69
N ILE A 180 -0.55 -1.95 -3.10
CA ILE A 180 -0.25 -3.18 -3.85
C ILE A 180 -1.21 -3.36 -5.01
N VAL A 181 -2.52 -3.35 -4.73
CA VAL A 181 -3.58 -3.53 -5.70
C VAL A 181 -4.87 -2.91 -5.18
N ASN A 182 -5.62 -2.24 -6.07
CA ASN A 182 -6.91 -1.63 -5.74
C ASN A 182 -7.98 -2.69 -5.45
N GLU A 183 -8.71 -2.53 -4.35
CA GLU A 183 -9.99 -3.18 -4.03
C GLU A 183 -10.05 -4.71 -4.28
N TRP A 184 -8.93 -5.40 -4.13
CA TRP A 184 -8.92 -6.83 -4.31
C TRP A 184 -9.77 -7.54 -3.25
N GLN A 185 -10.37 -8.62 -3.69
CA GLN A 185 -11.34 -9.47 -3.01
C GLN A 185 -12.71 -8.79 -2.81
N GLY A 186 -13.49 -8.73 -3.91
CA GLY A 186 -14.87 -8.26 -3.88
C GLY A 186 -15.78 -9.06 -2.96
N SER A 187 -15.48 -10.35 -2.76
CA SER A 187 -16.18 -11.23 -1.80
C SER A 187 -15.18 -11.72 -0.76
N TYR A 188 -15.32 -11.25 0.47
CA TYR A 188 -14.37 -11.52 1.55
C TYR A 188 -14.23 -13.01 1.88
N SER A 189 -13.00 -13.48 1.85
CA SER A 189 -12.54 -14.78 2.35
C SER A 189 -11.30 -14.56 3.22
N ARG A 190 -11.42 -14.76 4.52
CA ARG A 190 -10.37 -14.49 5.49
C ARG A 190 -9.05 -15.14 5.14
N ASP A 191 -9.05 -16.46 4.98
CA ASP A 191 -7.82 -17.24 4.76
C ASP A 191 -7.11 -16.82 3.47
N SER A 192 -7.89 -16.55 2.39
CA SER A 192 -7.35 -16.08 1.13
C SER A 192 -6.80 -14.66 1.25
N TYR A 193 -7.52 -13.74 1.90
CA TYR A 193 -7.08 -12.35 2.09
C TYR A 193 -5.76 -12.29 2.88
N GLU A 194 -5.72 -12.97 4.02
CA GLU A 194 -4.55 -13.01 4.90
C GLU A 194 -3.34 -13.64 4.19
N SER A 195 -3.48 -14.87 3.66
CA SER A 195 -2.36 -15.57 3.07
C SER A 195 -1.80 -14.88 1.82
N THR A 196 -2.68 -14.29 1.00
CA THR A 196 -2.26 -13.64 -0.24
C THR A 196 -1.49 -12.36 0.05
N TYR A 197 -1.98 -11.51 0.96
CA TYR A 197 -1.26 -10.28 1.30
C TYR A 197 0.01 -10.52 2.12
N CYS A 198 0.04 -11.51 3.03
CA CYS A 198 1.28 -11.89 3.69
C CYS A 198 2.37 -12.27 2.67
N GLN A 199 2.04 -13.12 1.68
CA GLN A 199 2.98 -13.52 0.63
C GLN A 199 3.42 -12.33 -0.24
N ALA A 200 2.49 -11.43 -0.59
CA ALA A 200 2.81 -10.25 -1.38
C ALA A 200 3.79 -9.32 -0.65
N VAL A 201 3.53 -9.04 0.62
CA VAL A 201 4.38 -8.19 1.47
C VAL A 201 5.78 -8.80 1.60
N GLU A 202 5.88 -10.09 1.97
CA GLU A 202 7.17 -10.80 2.07
C GLU A 202 7.96 -10.71 0.78
N LYS A 203 7.31 -10.97 -0.37
CA LYS A 203 7.94 -10.96 -1.70
C LYS A 203 8.44 -9.56 -2.09
N LEU A 204 7.71 -8.50 -1.77
CA LEU A 204 8.13 -7.11 -1.98
C LEU A 204 9.37 -6.77 -1.15
N ARG A 205 9.38 -7.16 0.14
CA ARG A 205 10.53 -6.93 1.03
C ARG A 205 11.75 -7.73 0.61
N GLU A 206 11.60 -8.98 0.20
CA GLU A 206 12.68 -9.80 -0.38
C GLU A 206 13.27 -9.18 -1.65
N ALA A 207 12.46 -8.48 -2.44
CA ALA A 207 12.92 -7.75 -3.62
C ALA A 207 13.66 -6.44 -3.31
N GLY A 208 13.71 -6.02 -2.03
CA GLY A 208 14.39 -4.80 -1.57
C GLY A 208 13.54 -3.52 -1.67
N ILE A 209 12.22 -3.64 -1.81
CA ILE A 209 11.31 -2.50 -1.79
C ILE A 209 11.03 -2.12 -0.35
N CYS A 210 11.48 -0.94 0.10
CA CYS A 210 11.34 -0.44 1.47
C CYS A 210 10.22 0.59 1.65
N ASN A 211 9.59 1.04 0.57
CA ASN A 211 8.47 1.98 0.61
C ASN A 211 7.37 1.50 1.56
N THR A 212 6.66 2.43 2.20
CA THR A 212 5.43 2.10 2.93
C THR A 212 4.46 1.37 2.01
N ILE A 213 3.95 0.24 2.46
CA ILE A 213 2.95 -0.55 1.73
C ILE A 213 1.57 -0.15 2.23
N LEU A 214 0.65 0.08 1.29
CA LEU A 214 -0.77 0.31 1.54
C LEU A 214 -1.58 -0.88 1.03
N ILE A 215 -2.54 -1.37 1.82
CA ILE A 215 -3.40 -2.51 1.50
C ILE A 215 -4.85 -2.10 1.70
N ASP A 216 -5.66 -2.23 0.66
CA ASP A 216 -7.08 -1.93 0.71
C ASP A 216 -7.86 -3.05 1.42
N SER A 217 -8.92 -2.68 2.15
CA SER A 217 -9.84 -3.66 2.71
C SER A 217 -10.58 -4.42 1.61
N SER A 218 -11.08 -5.62 1.92
CA SER A 218 -11.89 -6.43 0.99
C SER A 218 -13.27 -5.80 0.73
N GLY A 219 -14.11 -6.48 -0.06
CA GLY A 219 -15.48 -6.02 -0.32
C GLY A 219 -15.51 -4.72 -1.11
N TRP A 220 -14.70 -4.64 -2.18
CA TRP A 220 -14.53 -3.40 -2.94
C TRP A 220 -14.01 -2.25 -2.05
N GLY A 221 -13.00 -2.52 -1.25
CA GLY A 221 -12.45 -1.54 -0.32
C GLY A 221 -13.35 -1.20 0.87
N GLN A 222 -14.60 -1.66 0.93
CA GLN A 222 -15.63 -1.21 1.87
C GLN A 222 -15.85 -2.13 3.08
N ASN A 223 -15.03 -3.17 3.25
CA ASN A 223 -15.20 -4.14 4.34
C ASN A 223 -14.02 -4.12 5.34
N PRO A 224 -13.96 -3.18 6.28
CA PRO A 224 -12.88 -3.07 7.25
C PRO A 224 -12.72 -4.30 8.13
N LYS A 225 -13.71 -5.19 8.18
CA LYS A 225 -13.62 -6.47 8.90
C LYS A 225 -12.41 -7.29 8.43
N SER A 226 -12.03 -7.22 7.15
CA SER A 226 -10.85 -7.92 6.64
C SER A 226 -9.56 -7.43 7.30
N ILE A 227 -9.44 -6.11 7.51
CA ILE A 227 -8.30 -5.52 8.21
C ILE A 227 -8.36 -5.91 9.70
N VAL A 228 -9.54 -5.82 10.32
CA VAL A 228 -9.72 -6.17 11.75
C VAL A 228 -9.35 -7.63 12.03
N GLU A 229 -9.67 -8.56 11.14
CA GLU A 229 -9.41 -9.98 11.33
C GLU A 229 -7.99 -10.43 10.89
N CYS A 230 -7.38 -9.75 9.92
CA CYS A 230 -6.14 -10.18 9.28
C CYS A 230 -4.99 -9.17 9.40
N GLY A 231 -5.28 -7.90 9.64
CA GLY A 231 -4.31 -6.80 9.53
C GLY A 231 -3.08 -6.96 10.42
N GLN A 232 -3.23 -7.45 11.63
CA GLN A 232 -2.08 -7.69 12.52
C GLN A 232 -1.16 -8.81 12.01
N ASN A 233 -1.71 -9.87 11.39
CA ASN A 233 -0.91 -10.94 10.80
C ASN A 233 -0.21 -10.46 9.53
N ILE A 234 -0.89 -9.67 8.71
CA ILE A 234 -0.29 -9.06 7.51
C ILE A 234 0.81 -8.08 7.90
N PHE A 235 0.58 -7.23 8.90
CA PHE A 235 1.61 -6.32 9.44
C PHE A 235 2.82 -7.08 10.00
N ALA A 236 2.59 -8.20 10.70
CA ALA A 236 3.65 -9.05 11.23
C ALA A 236 4.45 -9.79 10.15
N ALA A 237 3.90 -9.99 8.95
CA ALA A 237 4.62 -10.55 7.80
C ALA A 237 5.56 -9.52 7.15
N ASP A 238 5.38 -8.23 7.46
CA ASP A 238 6.27 -7.16 6.98
C ASP A 238 7.54 -7.10 7.85
N SER A 239 8.66 -7.52 7.32
CA SER A 239 9.94 -7.50 8.03
C SER A 239 10.41 -6.10 8.45
N LEU A 240 9.86 -5.04 7.83
CA LEU A 240 10.15 -3.65 8.17
C LEU A 240 9.08 -3.03 9.10
N GLY A 241 7.94 -3.71 9.33
CA GLY A 241 6.82 -3.14 10.07
C GLY A 241 6.27 -1.84 9.44
N ASN A 242 6.30 -1.74 8.12
CA ASN A 242 5.97 -0.53 7.37
C ASN A 242 4.79 -0.74 6.42
N THR A 243 3.73 -1.38 6.93
CA THR A 243 2.47 -1.63 6.22
C THR A 243 1.34 -0.88 6.88
N MET A 244 0.55 -0.15 6.10
CA MET A 244 -0.68 0.53 6.49
C MET A 244 -1.87 0.04 5.66
N PHE A 245 -3.08 0.44 6.04
CA PHE A 245 -4.31 -0.05 5.42
C PHE A 245 -5.19 1.09 4.91
N ALA A 246 -6.05 0.77 3.93
CA ALA A 246 -7.05 1.70 3.43
C ALA A 246 -8.47 1.12 3.53
N ILE A 247 -9.42 2.00 3.82
CA ILE A 247 -10.85 1.74 3.68
C ILE A 247 -11.35 2.66 2.57
N HIS A 248 -12.16 2.14 1.65
CA HIS A 248 -12.91 2.94 0.69
C HIS A 248 -14.31 3.19 1.25
N MET A 249 -14.76 4.42 1.22
CA MET A 249 -16.02 4.81 1.85
C MET A 249 -17.03 5.32 0.81
N TYR A 250 -17.84 4.39 0.32
CA TYR A 250 -19.00 4.66 -0.50
C TYR A 250 -20.29 4.33 0.27
N GLY A 251 -21.41 4.06 -0.40
CA GLY A 251 -22.72 3.90 0.24
C GLY A 251 -22.84 2.80 1.29
N THR A 252 -21.90 1.84 1.30
CA THR A 252 -21.86 0.79 2.33
C THR A 252 -21.04 1.20 3.55
N ALA A 253 -19.80 1.64 3.35
CA ALA A 253 -18.87 1.96 4.44
C ALA A 253 -18.96 3.40 4.92
N GLY A 254 -19.43 4.32 4.05
CA GLY A 254 -19.49 5.77 4.32
C GLY A 254 -20.91 6.33 4.53
N LYS A 255 -21.92 5.50 4.76
CA LYS A 255 -23.35 5.87 4.73
C LYS A 255 -23.83 6.80 5.85
N ASP A 256 -23.18 6.81 6.99
CA ASP A 256 -23.56 7.61 8.17
C ASP A 256 -22.40 7.71 9.18
N ALA A 257 -22.48 8.71 10.04
CA ALA A 257 -21.47 9.02 11.05
C ALA A 257 -21.13 7.86 11.98
N GLU A 258 -22.10 7.04 12.39
CA GLU A 258 -21.86 5.88 13.28
C GLU A 258 -21.03 4.82 12.55
N THR A 259 -21.38 4.52 11.30
CA THR A 259 -20.68 3.55 10.46
C THR A 259 -19.25 4.01 10.16
N ILE A 260 -19.07 5.25 9.73
CA ILE A 260 -17.76 5.86 9.43
C ILE A 260 -16.84 5.77 10.64
N LYS A 261 -17.30 6.31 11.78
CA LYS A 261 -16.54 6.28 13.02
C LYS A 261 -16.16 4.86 13.43
N LYS A 262 -17.12 3.94 13.43
CA LYS A 262 -16.88 2.54 13.78
C LYS A 262 -15.85 1.88 12.86
N ASN A 263 -15.94 2.13 11.56
CA ASN A 263 -15.03 1.52 10.58
C ASN A 263 -13.59 1.98 10.80
N ILE A 264 -13.36 3.26 11.06
CA ILE A 264 -12.04 3.83 11.32
C ILE A 264 -11.52 3.35 12.69
N ASP A 265 -12.31 3.48 13.74
CA ASP A 265 -11.88 3.16 15.10
C ASP A 265 -11.54 1.69 15.25
N SER A 266 -12.32 0.78 14.63
CA SER A 266 -12.09 -0.65 14.74
C SER A 266 -10.71 -1.09 14.23
N VAL A 267 -10.13 -0.39 13.29
CA VAL A 267 -8.77 -0.64 12.79
C VAL A 267 -7.73 0.03 13.70
N ARG A 268 -7.97 1.29 14.09
CA ARG A 268 -7.03 2.06 14.92
C ARG A 268 -6.88 1.49 16.34
N GLU A 269 -7.94 0.92 16.91
CA GLU A 269 -7.92 0.24 18.21
C GLU A 269 -6.99 -0.98 18.25
N LEU A 270 -6.65 -1.54 17.09
CA LEU A 270 -5.66 -2.61 16.96
C LEU A 270 -4.22 -2.08 16.88
N GLY A 271 -4.01 -0.77 16.90
CA GLY A 271 -2.70 -0.15 16.71
C GLY A 271 -2.24 -0.18 15.23
N LEU A 272 -3.17 -0.27 14.28
CA LEU A 272 -2.87 -0.28 12.86
C LEU A 272 -3.10 1.10 12.24
N CYS A 273 -2.18 1.54 11.39
CA CYS A 273 -2.31 2.76 10.61
C CYS A 273 -3.34 2.57 9.50
N VAL A 274 -4.29 3.51 9.37
CA VAL A 274 -5.35 3.46 8.36
C VAL A 274 -5.58 4.84 7.74
N CYS A 275 -5.93 4.86 6.46
CA CYS A 275 -6.45 6.03 5.76
C CYS A 275 -7.74 5.68 5.00
N ILE A 276 -8.42 6.70 4.49
CA ILE A 276 -9.51 6.56 3.53
C ILE A 276 -8.90 6.71 2.14
N GLY A 277 -8.70 5.56 1.45
CA GLY A 277 -8.05 5.50 0.14
C GLY A 277 -8.93 6.06 -0.98
N GLU A 278 -10.25 5.90 -0.83
CA GLU A 278 -11.26 6.47 -1.71
C GLU A 278 -12.50 6.84 -0.92
N PHE A 279 -13.18 7.90 -1.34
CA PHE A 279 -14.56 8.21 -0.95
C PHE A 279 -15.18 9.15 -1.97
N GLY A 280 -16.50 9.06 -2.10
CA GLY A 280 -17.32 9.96 -2.90
C GLY A 280 -18.43 10.58 -2.07
N TRP A 281 -19.32 11.37 -2.67
CA TRP A 281 -20.50 11.93 -2.02
C TRP A 281 -21.77 11.09 -2.30
N ASN A 282 -21.74 10.28 -3.33
CA ASN A 282 -22.77 9.31 -3.72
C ASN A 282 -22.15 8.19 -4.53
N HIS A 283 -22.74 7.02 -4.52
CA HIS A 283 -22.35 5.90 -5.37
C HIS A 283 -23.51 4.98 -5.66
N SER A 284 -23.31 3.98 -6.55
CA SER A 284 -24.37 3.03 -6.95
C SER A 284 -24.96 2.21 -5.80
N ASP A 285 -24.24 2.07 -4.69
CA ASP A 285 -24.64 1.37 -3.47
C ASP A 285 -25.26 2.28 -2.39
N GLY A 286 -25.34 3.60 -2.64
CA GLY A 286 -26.05 4.54 -1.79
C GLY A 286 -25.37 5.89 -1.60
N ASP A 287 -26.06 6.72 -0.84
CA ASP A 287 -25.58 8.04 -0.39
C ASP A 287 -24.42 7.91 0.60
N VAL A 288 -23.54 8.88 0.64
CA VAL A 288 -22.33 8.91 1.49
C VAL A 288 -22.38 10.14 2.37
N ASP A 289 -22.03 10.03 3.64
CA ASP A 289 -21.85 11.18 4.56
C ASP A 289 -20.40 11.71 4.45
N GLU A 290 -20.07 12.26 3.29
CA GLU A 290 -18.73 12.74 2.97
C GLU A 290 -18.29 13.89 3.85
N ASP A 291 -19.25 14.71 4.32
CA ASP A 291 -18.97 15.80 5.28
C ASP A 291 -18.44 15.20 6.59
N TYR A 292 -19.07 14.16 7.10
CA TYR A 292 -18.61 13.50 8.31
C TYR A 292 -17.30 12.70 8.09
N ILE A 293 -17.08 12.11 6.91
CA ILE A 293 -15.80 11.47 6.59
C ILE A 293 -14.67 12.49 6.74
N MET A 294 -14.76 13.64 6.08
CA MET A 294 -13.70 14.67 6.14
C MET A 294 -13.56 15.26 7.55
N GLN A 295 -14.67 15.51 8.26
CA GLN A 295 -14.66 15.98 9.63
C GLN A 295 -13.95 14.97 10.54
N TYR A 296 -14.41 13.71 10.56
CA TYR A 296 -13.87 12.71 11.47
C TYR A 296 -12.42 12.36 11.17
N CYS A 297 -12.04 12.28 9.90
CA CYS A 297 -10.64 12.12 9.51
C CYS A 297 -9.75 13.25 10.01
N THR A 298 -10.26 14.48 10.01
CA THR A 298 -9.53 15.65 10.54
C THR A 298 -9.39 15.58 12.07
N GLU A 299 -10.48 15.27 12.78
CA GLU A 299 -10.50 15.15 14.24
C GLU A 299 -9.63 13.98 14.75
N ALA A 300 -9.57 12.89 13.98
CA ALA A 300 -8.89 11.67 14.36
C ALA A 300 -7.44 11.58 13.84
N GLY A 301 -6.95 12.54 13.07
CA GLY A 301 -5.62 12.47 12.44
C GLY A 301 -5.50 11.35 11.39
N VAL A 302 -6.57 11.10 10.63
CA VAL A 302 -6.63 10.07 9.59
C VAL A 302 -6.53 10.71 8.22
N GLY A 303 -5.74 10.11 7.32
CA GLY A 303 -5.62 10.56 5.93
C GLY A 303 -6.88 10.30 5.12
N TYR A 304 -7.17 11.14 4.12
CA TYR A 304 -8.21 10.90 3.15
C TYR A 304 -7.81 11.29 1.72
N LEU A 305 -8.35 10.55 0.73
CA LEU A 305 -8.11 10.73 -0.71
C LEU A 305 -9.46 10.64 -1.44
N ALA A 306 -9.97 11.77 -1.93
CA ALA A 306 -11.28 11.83 -2.58
C ALA A 306 -11.26 11.19 -3.98
N TRP A 307 -12.30 10.45 -4.34
CA TRP A 307 -12.49 9.92 -5.68
C TRP A 307 -13.41 10.82 -6.48
N SER A 308 -13.02 11.38 -7.62
CA SER A 308 -11.67 11.50 -8.15
C SER A 308 -11.52 12.84 -8.89
N TRP A 309 -10.29 13.22 -9.25
CA TRP A 309 -10.07 14.50 -9.92
C TRP A 309 -10.94 14.66 -11.15
N LYS A 310 -10.80 13.73 -12.14
CA LYS A 310 -11.59 13.74 -13.35
C LYS A 310 -11.47 12.43 -14.12
N GLY A 311 -12.48 12.15 -14.95
CA GLY A 311 -12.45 11.07 -15.92
C GLY A 311 -13.38 9.91 -15.59
N ASN A 312 -14.27 10.09 -14.62
CA ASN A 312 -15.30 9.09 -14.34
C ASN A 312 -16.24 8.91 -15.54
N GLY A 313 -16.70 7.70 -15.73
CA GLY A 313 -17.63 7.30 -16.79
C GLY A 313 -18.63 6.27 -16.31
N GLY A 314 -19.47 5.76 -17.23
CA GLY A 314 -20.37 4.66 -16.91
C GLY A 314 -21.55 5.01 -16.00
N GLY A 315 -21.86 6.30 -15.83
CA GLY A 315 -22.96 6.80 -15.02
C GLY A 315 -22.53 7.30 -13.63
N VAL A 316 -21.23 7.36 -13.37
CA VAL A 316 -20.67 7.93 -12.13
C VAL A 316 -19.88 9.24 -12.38
N GLU A 317 -20.14 9.92 -13.50
CA GLU A 317 -19.51 11.18 -13.88
C GLU A 317 -19.73 12.30 -12.84
N TYR A 318 -20.72 12.16 -11.99
CA TYR A 318 -20.97 13.06 -10.87
C TYR A 318 -19.88 13.04 -9.80
N LEU A 319 -18.97 12.07 -9.84
CA LEU A 319 -17.78 12.01 -8.99
C LEU A 319 -16.58 12.80 -9.54
N ASP A 320 -16.69 13.37 -10.77
CA ASP A 320 -15.69 14.30 -11.26
C ASP A 320 -15.64 15.55 -10.38
N MET A 321 -14.49 15.81 -9.74
CA MET A 321 -14.30 16.99 -8.92
C MET A 321 -14.18 18.29 -9.74
N THR A 322 -13.81 18.14 -11.01
CA THR A 322 -13.63 19.28 -11.92
C THR A 322 -14.14 18.96 -13.33
N SER A 323 -14.59 19.99 -14.05
CA SER A 323 -15.02 19.83 -15.45
C SER A 323 -13.86 19.87 -16.46
N ASP A 324 -12.66 20.27 -16.03
CA ASP A 324 -11.43 20.35 -16.80
C ASP A 324 -10.27 19.67 -16.08
N TRP A 325 -9.14 19.42 -16.76
CA TRP A 325 -8.00 18.72 -16.15
C TRP A 325 -7.10 19.61 -15.30
N ASP A 326 -7.13 20.93 -15.50
CA ASP A 326 -6.32 21.90 -14.75
C ASP A 326 -7.00 22.44 -13.49
N GLY A 327 -8.27 22.08 -13.26
CA GLY A 327 -8.99 22.39 -12.03
C GLY A 327 -9.46 23.82 -11.93
N GLU A 328 -9.57 24.54 -13.07
CA GLU A 328 -10.10 25.90 -13.06
C GLU A 328 -11.59 25.96 -12.71
N ASN A 329 -12.33 24.85 -12.98
CA ASN A 329 -13.78 24.76 -12.77
C ASN A 329 -14.14 23.56 -11.90
N LEU A 330 -14.05 23.72 -10.58
CA LEU A 330 -14.50 22.72 -9.61
C LEU A 330 -16.03 22.51 -9.71
N SER A 331 -16.48 21.26 -9.56
CA SER A 331 -17.90 20.94 -9.46
C SER A 331 -18.46 21.46 -8.13
N ALA A 332 -19.69 22.00 -8.18
CA ALA A 332 -20.29 22.66 -7.01
C ALA A 332 -20.60 21.69 -5.87
N GLU A 333 -21.06 20.50 -6.21
CA GLU A 333 -21.48 19.49 -5.24
C GLU A 333 -20.31 18.72 -4.63
N TRP A 334 -19.23 18.51 -5.38
CA TRP A 334 -18.13 17.65 -4.97
C TRP A 334 -16.79 18.37 -4.90
N GLY A 335 -16.29 18.91 -6.01
CA GLY A 335 -14.98 19.56 -6.06
C GLY A 335 -14.83 20.73 -5.10
N GLU A 336 -15.83 21.62 -5.05
CA GLU A 336 -15.85 22.75 -4.10
C GLU A 336 -15.85 22.29 -2.65
N LYS A 337 -16.60 21.22 -2.33
CA LYS A 337 -16.65 20.65 -0.98
C LYS A 337 -15.31 20.09 -0.55
N VAL A 338 -14.70 19.23 -1.37
CA VAL A 338 -13.41 18.60 -1.05
C VAL A 338 -12.27 19.60 -0.98
N VAL A 339 -12.27 20.61 -1.85
CA VAL A 339 -11.18 21.60 -1.90
C VAL A 339 -11.38 22.72 -0.90
N ASN A 340 -12.57 23.35 -0.88
CA ASN A 340 -12.84 24.61 -0.17
C ASN A 340 -13.72 24.45 1.08
N GLY A 341 -14.29 23.25 1.33
CA GLY A 341 -15.13 22.97 2.50
C GLY A 341 -14.38 23.16 3.83
N GLU A 342 -15.11 23.22 4.93
CA GLU A 342 -14.56 23.44 6.28
C GLU A 342 -13.44 22.44 6.61
N TYR A 343 -13.67 21.16 6.30
CA TYR A 343 -12.70 20.07 6.49
C TYR A 343 -12.00 19.67 5.18
N GLY A 344 -12.08 20.53 4.16
CA GLY A 344 -11.48 20.33 2.85
C GLY A 344 -9.98 20.54 2.83
N ILE A 345 -9.38 20.23 1.68
CA ILE A 345 -7.93 20.21 1.48
C ILE A 345 -7.30 21.55 1.87
N ARG A 346 -7.81 22.69 1.40
CA ARG A 346 -7.22 24.01 1.68
C ARG A 346 -7.15 24.39 3.16
N ASN A 347 -8.06 23.84 3.95
CA ASN A 347 -8.18 24.19 5.37
C ASN A 347 -7.45 23.20 6.29
N THR A 348 -7.15 21.98 5.80
CA THR A 348 -6.66 20.89 6.64
C THR A 348 -5.36 20.25 6.17
N SER A 349 -4.92 20.54 4.93
CA SER A 349 -3.68 20.01 4.39
C SER A 349 -2.47 20.72 5.00
N VAL A 350 -1.47 19.94 5.40
CA VAL A 350 -0.15 20.40 5.83
C VAL A 350 0.88 19.81 4.87
N PRO A 351 1.78 20.60 4.29
CA PRO A 351 2.85 20.06 3.45
C PRO A 351 3.68 19.01 4.19
N CYS A 352 4.14 17.99 3.47
CA CYS A 352 5.08 17.03 4.02
C CYS A 352 6.42 17.72 4.29
N THR A 353 7.01 17.46 5.46
CA THR A 353 8.23 18.17 5.88
C THR A 353 9.46 17.82 5.03
N VAL A 354 9.41 16.73 4.25
CA VAL A 354 10.46 16.39 3.28
C VAL A 354 10.63 17.43 2.15
N PHE A 355 9.66 18.35 2.00
CA PHE A 355 9.72 19.47 1.05
C PHE A 355 10.11 20.80 1.68
N GLU A 356 10.23 20.86 3.00
CA GLU A 356 10.73 22.05 3.69
C GLU A 356 12.24 22.17 3.43
N GLN A 357 12.66 23.29 2.86
CA GLN A 357 14.08 23.58 2.70
C GLN A 357 14.63 24.03 4.06
N GLU A 358 15.76 23.47 4.49
CA GLU A 358 16.56 23.98 5.61
C GLU A 358 17.02 25.43 5.42
#